data_847c3b0e133ae48321d501cbea7d087c
#
_entry.id   847c3b0e133ae48321d501cbea7d087c
#
_cell.length_a   1.000
_cell.length_b   1.000
_cell.length_c   1.000
_cell.angle_alpha   90.00
_cell.angle_beta   90.00
_cell.angle_gamma   90.00
#
_symmetry.space_group_name_H-M   'P 1'
#
loop_
_entity.id
_entity.type
_entity.pdbx_description
1 polymer ?
#
loop_
_entity_poly.entity_id
_entity_poly.type
_entity_poly.pdbx_seq_one_letter_code
_entity_poly.pdbx_strand_id
1 'polypeptide(L)'
;MEPIKVTKWKSFRLRDLWGFILCLSMVLSPTFETQAANKKKVALVMKALTNPFFSTMESGAKKNAQQENIPLEVFGTERETDVERQIGIVENLISRGFGAIVIAPVDSKKLVPICAKALEKNIAVVNIDNPLHKETMAQQSLSIPFVGSDNHTGAKLVGAYIKKKLNGRGRVIIIEGIRGVENADQRKAGFIEAVTRDSEISVVATGSANWHTDEALSLTVDLLRLHGMVDAVLCANDKMAIGVLQALDLMDLTGKVLIGAYDNIEEVRNEMRNGRIHATVEQHPELMGQYGVQLAWQALNGNKIPKYTSTSLDLVTHETFGKKIALFISHLENPFFKSLYQSTQAAADLFGMDLVVSDAQNGDARQLSAMMNTVQAGVSVLVVNPANSHTIVPGIELANEKKIPVITVDRKCAGGEIVCHIESDNIKGGKIAGEALVRYLGGQGRIIEIEGIPGTSAAQERGMGFNQVIWEHSQMKVVARETAHFDRKRARETMLRLLQTGVDFDAVFAHNDNMILGALEAMESVRYTLPRILIGFDAIREAVRAVEQGKLTATIAQRPERMGRLAIQSAARILRGEQLPSEIPVELELIEK
;
A
#
# COMPACT_ATOMS: atom_id res chain seq x y z
N MET A 1 10.20 91.47 40.35
CA MET A 1 11.20 90.41 40.48
C MET A 1 10.48 89.22 41.06
N GLU A 2 10.20 88.21 40.26
CA GLU A 2 9.35 87.06 40.62
C GLU A 2 10.10 86.02 41.43
N PRO A 3 9.38 85.25 42.28
CA PRO A 3 9.98 84.23 43.12
C PRO A 3 9.97 82.85 42.46
N ILE A 4 11.03 82.10 42.67
CA ILE A 4 11.32 80.75 42.27
C ILE A 4 10.33 79.76 42.90
N LYS A 5 9.62 78.96 42.07
CA LYS A 5 8.74 77.87 42.50
C LYS A 5 9.54 76.61 42.85
N VAL A 6 9.39 76.06 44.03
CA VAL A 6 9.87 74.80 44.52
C VAL A 6 8.90 73.70 44.02
N THR A 7 9.38 72.76 43.24
CA THR A 7 8.62 71.57 42.78
C THR A 7 8.72 70.43 43.78
N LYS A 8 7.54 69.92 44.16
CA LYS A 8 7.34 68.80 45.11
C LYS A 8 7.82 67.47 44.52
N TRP A 9 8.56 66.70 45.29
CA TRP A 9 8.86 65.29 45.08
C TRP A 9 7.58 64.48 45.24
N LYS A 10 7.21 63.71 44.16
CA LYS A 10 6.17 62.69 44.20
C LYS A 10 6.76 61.36 44.69
N SER A 11 6.13 60.85 45.74
CA SER A 11 6.43 59.55 46.34
C SER A 11 6.23 58.38 45.30
N PHE A 12 7.28 57.61 45.11
CA PHE A 12 7.25 56.36 44.39
C PHE A 12 6.46 55.32 45.21
N ARG A 13 5.36 54.76 44.63
CA ARG A 13 4.58 53.72 45.29
C ARG A 13 5.16 52.36 44.97
N LEU A 14 5.24 51.48 45.99
CA LEU A 14 5.67 50.07 45.93
C LEU A 14 4.97 49.16 44.88
N ARG A 15 4.08 49.67 44.04
CA ARG A 15 3.40 48.93 42.99
C ARG A 15 4.19 48.73 41.69
N ASP A 16 5.27 49.48 41.49
CA ASP A 16 6.06 49.40 40.23
C ASP A 16 7.19 48.35 40.30
N LEU A 17 7.45 47.78 41.49
CA LEU A 17 8.43 46.68 41.66
C LEU A 17 7.87 45.30 41.29
N TRP A 18 6.53 45.11 41.25
CA TRP A 18 5.91 43.85 40.86
C TRP A 18 5.81 43.67 39.34
N GLY A 19 5.81 44.74 38.59
CA GLY A 19 5.82 44.71 37.11
C GLY A 19 7.15 44.24 36.52
N PHE A 20 8.27 44.53 37.19
CA PHE A 20 9.60 44.12 36.72
C PHE A 20 9.95 42.67 37.08
N ILE A 21 9.37 42.11 38.15
CA ILE A 21 9.56 40.68 38.52
C ILE A 21 8.70 39.76 37.64
N LEU A 22 7.52 40.22 37.15
CA LEU A 22 6.71 39.44 36.19
C LEU A 22 7.27 39.45 34.77
N CYS A 23 7.99 40.48 34.34
CA CYS A 23 8.68 40.50 33.04
C CYS A 23 9.99 39.69 33.02
N LEU A 24 10.64 39.45 34.19
CA LEU A 24 11.86 38.65 34.26
C LEU A 24 11.57 37.13 34.38
N SER A 25 10.34 36.75 34.75
CA SER A 25 9.92 35.33 34.78
C SER A 25 9.40 34.81 33.43
N MET A 26 9.15 35.67 32.42
CA MET A 26 8.74 35.28 31.05
C MET A 26 9.90 35.10 30.05
N VAL A 27 11.15 35.37 30.44
CA VAL A 27 12.34 35.24 29.57
C VAL A 27 13.13 33.95 29.83
N LEU A 28 12.72 33.10 30.79
CA LEU A 28 13.44 31.90 31.19
C LEU A 28 12.68 30.59 30.93
N SER A 29 11.94 30.47 29.86
CA SER A 29 11.34 29.17 29.48
C SER A 29 11.22 28.91 27.98
N PRO A 30 12.29 29.02 27.18
CA PRO A 30 12.24 28.44 25.82
C PRO A 30 12.44 26.92 25.81
N THR A 31 12.92 26.31 26.91
CA THR A 31 13.25 24.87 26.95
C THR A 31 12.04 23.97 27.23
N PHE A 32 11.05 24.41 27.97
CA PHE A 32 9.87 23.59 28.29
C PHE A 32 8.85 23.49 27.15
N GLU A 33 8.63 24.58 26.42
CA GLU A 33 7.72 24.56 25.25
C GLU A 33 8.31 23.77 24.08
N THR A 34 9.61 23.85 23.82
CA THR A 34 10.29 23.06 22.77
C THR A 34 10.31 21.57 23.11
N GLN A 35 10.43 21.19 24.37
CA GLN A 35 10.42 19.80 24.80
C GLN A 35 9.01 19.19 24.77
N ALA A 36 7.98 19.95 25.10
CA ALA A 36 6.59 19.53 25.00
C ALA A 36 6.13 19.42 23.52
N ALA A 37 6.57 20.34 22.65
CA ALA A 37 6.30 20.32 21.23
C ALA A 37 6.99 19.12 20.53
N ASN A 38 8.20 18.77 20.92
CA ASN A 38 8.92 17.61 20.37
C ASN A 38 8.35 16.26 20.81
N LYS A 39 7.72 16.15 21.99
CA LYS A 39 7.04 14.92 22.45
C LYS A 39 5.90 14.48 21.54
N LYS A 40 5.41 15.34 20.65
CA LYS A 40 4.39 15.02 19.64
C LYS A 40 4.97 14.83 18.25
N LYS A 41 6.30 14.72 18.10
CA LYS A 41 6.96 14.52 16.79
C LYS A 41 7.42 13.09 16.61
N VAL A 42 7.34 12.63 15.35
CA VAL A 42 7.90 11.35 14.90
C VAL A 42 9.20 11.63 14.16
N ALA A 43 10.26 10.88 14.46
CA ALA A 43 11.51 10.88 13.70
C ALA A 43 11.58 9.62 12.82
N LEU A 44 11.90 9.77 11.55
CA LEU A 44 12.23 8.68 10.65
C LEU A 44 13.75 8.64 10.47
N VAL A 45 14.38 7.58 10.97
CA VAL A 45 15.84 7.39 10.93
C VAL A 45 16.16 6.32 9.89
N MET A 46 16.71 6.76 8.76
CA MET A 46 16.96 5.94 7.57
C MET A 46 18.44 5.53 7.49
N LYS A 47 18.73 4.58 6.60
CA LYS A 47 20.06 4.32 6.09
C LYS A 47 20.47 5.37 5.04
N ALA A 48 21.32 5.02 4.09
CA ALA A 48 21.82 5.95 3.07
C ALA A 48 20.70 6.44 2.13
N LEU A 49 20.29 7.71 2.27
CA LEU A 49 19.26 8.33 1.42
C LEU A 49 19.68 8.47 -0.05
N THR A 50 20.95 8.22 -0.38
CA THR A 50 21.45 8.15 -1.77
C THR A 50 21.01 6.87 -2.49
N ASN A 51 20.56 5.83 -1.76
CA ASN A 51 20.00 4.64 -2.36
C ASN A 51 18.51 4.91 -2.71
N PRO A 52 18.08 4.77 -3.99
CA PRO A 52 16.70 5.02 -4.42
C PRO A 52 15.64 4.24 -3.64
N PHE A 53 15.97 3.05 -3.13
CA PHE A 53 15.10 2.27 -2.27
C PHE A 53 14.67 3.06 -1.02
N PHE A 54 15.61 3.71 -0.34
CA PHE A 54 15.31 4.50 0.87
C PHE A 54 14.65 5.83 0.55
N SER A 55 14.93 6.44 -0.59
CA SER A 55 14.22 7.66 -1.02
C SER A 55 12.73 7.38 -1.33
N THR A 56 12.43 6.22 -1.88
CA THR A 56 11.03 5.76 -2.09
C THR A 56 10.32 5.52 -0.74
N MET A 57 11.00 4.90 0.21
CA MET A 57 10.49 4.68 1.58
C MET A 57 10.21 6.02 2.29
N GLU A 58 11.13 6.98 2.19
CA GLU A 58 10.96 8.34 2.69
C GLU A 58 9.72 9.02 2.08
N SER A 59 9.55 8.90 0.77
CA SER A 59 8.41 9.48 0.05
C SER A 59 7.09 8.93 0.58
N GLY A 60 6.98 7.61 0.80
CA GLY A 60 5.81 6.96 1.39
C GLY A 60 5.53 7.46 2.80
N ALA A 61 6.55 7.57 3.64
CA ALA A 61 6.45 8.10 4.99
C ALA A 61 5.96 9.56 5.01
N LYS A 62 6.54 10.44 4.19
CA LYS A 62 6.16 11.85 4.07
C LYS A 62 4.73 12.01 3.57
N LYS A 63 4.32 11.23 2.57
CA LYS A 63 2.95 11.25 2.04
C LYS A 63 1.92 10.89 3.12
N ASN A 64 2.17 9.83 3.89
CA ASN A 64 1.31 9.46 5.01
C ASN A 64 1.28 10.55 6.10
N ALA A 65 2.44 11.05 6.50
CA ALA A 65 2.54 12.10 7.50
C ALA A 65 1.74 13.36 7.11
N GLN A 66 1.79 13.75 5.84
CA GLN A 66 1.00 14.88 5.33
C GLN A 66 -0.51 14.59 5.33
N GLN A 67 -0.93 13.37 4.96
CA GLN A 67 -2.35 12.98 4.93
C GLN A 67 -2.97 12.94 6.32
N GLU A 68 -2.21 12.46 7.32
CA GLU A 68 -2.66 12.27 8.71
C GLU A 68 -2.26 13.45 9.63
N ASN A 69 -1.65 14.52 9.08
CA ASN A 69 -1.13 15.67 9.83
C ASN A 69 -0.15 15.27 10.94
N ILE A 70 0.72 14.28 10.69
CA ILE A 70 1.74 13.81 11.62
C ILE A 70 3.00 14.69 11.50
N PRO A 71 3.49 15.33 12.58
CA PRO A 71 4.75 16.06 12.56
C PRO A 71 5.92 15.07 12.39
N LEU A 72 6.53 15.03 11.20
CA LEU A 72 7.60 14.11 10.82
C LEU A 72 8.89 14.86 10.51
N GLU A 73 10.02 14.42 11.11
CA GLU A 73 11.37 14.81 10.72
C GLU A 73 12.15 13.59 10.23
N VAL A 74 12.93 13.74 9.15
CA VAL A 74 13.67 12.64 8.51
C VAL A 74 15.17 12.85 8.72
N PHE A 75 15.86 11.76 9.07
CA PHE A 75 17.30 11.69 9.31
C PHE A 75 17.87 10.49 8.56
N GLY A 76 19.11 10.58 8.13
CA GLY A 76 19.78 9.49 7.42
C GLY A 76 21.28 9.51 7.61
N THR A 77 21.91 8.39 7.25
CA THR A 77 23.37 8.25 7.16
C THR A 77 23.84 8.47 5.72
N GLU A 78 25.13 8.63 5.50
CA GLU A 78 25.70 8.73 4.14
C GLU A 78 25.89 7.34 3.51
N ARG A 79 26.27 6.36 4.33
CA ARG A 79 26.49 4.97 3.90
C ARG A 79 25.70 3.99 4.77
N GLU A 80 25.38 2.85 4.21
CA GLU A 80 24.67 1.78 4.91
C GLU A 80 25.55 1.06 5.96
N THR A 81 26.82 1.44 6.09
CA THR A 81 27.78 0.95 7.07
C THR A 81 28.02 1.90 8.25
N ASP A 82 27.40 3.08 8.27
CA ASP A 82 27.69 4.17 9.23
C ASP A 82 26.95 3.97 10.59
N VAL A 83 27.36 2.94 11.33
CA VAL A 83 26.72 2.53 12.59
C VAL A 83 26.79 3.65 13.63
N GLU A 84 27.99 4.20 13.89
CA GLU A 84 28.22 5.21 14.93
C GLU A 84 27.43 6.50 14.65
N ARG A 85 27.33 6.88 13.38
CA ARG A 85 26.52 8.04 12.98
C ARG A 85 25.02 7.81 13.24
N GLN A 86 24.51 6.60 12.94
CA GLN A 86 23.11 6.31 13.19
C GLN A 86 22.80 6.27 14.69
N ILE A 87 23.71 5.71 15.51
CA ILE A 87 23.60 5.76 16.99
C ILE A 87 23.56 7.22 17.47
N GLY A 88 24.49 8.07 17.00
CA GLY A 88 24.52 9.48 17.36
C GLY A 88 23.26 10.25 16.96
N ILE A 89 22.65 9.92 15.82
CA ILE A 89 21.35 10.49 15.42
C ILE A 89 20.29 10.13 16.46
N VAL A 90 20.18 8.84 16.83
CA VAL A 90 19.17 8.41 17.81
C VAL A 90 19.43 9.04 19.19
N GLU A 91 20.69 9.16 19.64
CA GLU A 91 21.04 9.86 20.89
C GLU A 91 20.59 11.33 20.88
N ASN A 92 20.82 12.03 19.77
CA ASN A 92 20.34 13.39 19.59
C ASN A 92 18.81 13.48 19.67
N LEU A 93 18.09 12.55 19.04
CA LEU A 93 16.63 12.50 19.09
C LEU A 93 16.11 12.26 20.51
N ILE A 94 16.76 11.37 21.26
CA ILE A 94 16.46 11.12 22.68
C ILE A 94 16.65 12.41 23.49
N SER A 95 17.77 13.11 23.30
CA SER A 95 18.06 14.36 24.02
C SER A 95 17.10 15.49 23.67
N ARG A 96 16.63 15.55 22.42
CA ARG A 96 15.63 16.52 21.95
C ARG A 96 14.20 16.17 22.40
N GLY A 97 13.96 14.98 22.94
CA GLY A 97 12.68 14.56 23.50
C GLY A 97 11.62 14.28 22.44
N PHE A 98 11.98 13.63 21.33
CA PHE A 98 11.01 13.14 20.34
C PHE A 98 10.05 12.15 20.99
N GLY A 99 8.80 12.07 20.48
CA GLY A 99 7.80 11.15 21.02
C GLY A 99 7.90 9.74 20.45
N ALA A 100 8.32 9.61 19.18
CA ALA A 100 8.50 8.33 18.53
C ALA A 100 9.66 8.35 17.52
N ILE A 101 10.29 7.18 17.34
CA ILE A 101 11.36 6.94 16.36
C ILE A 101 10.98 5.74 15.51
N VAL A 102 10.96 5.96 14.19
CA VAL A 102 10.90 4.90 13.16
C VAL A 102 12.31 4.70 12.65
N ILE A 103 12.87 3.48 12.74
CA ILE A 103 14.27 3.23 12.40
C ILE A 103 14.44 2.08 11.42
N ALA A 104 15.18 2.32 10.32
CA ALA A 104 15.77 1.31 9.47
C ALA A 104 17.23 1.11 9.89
N PRO A 105 17.57 0.09 10.71
CA PRO A 105 18.89 -0.02 11.31
C PRO A 105 19.95 -0.43 10.29
N VAL A 106 21.11 0.23 10.31
CA VAL A 106 22.27 -0.15 9.49
C VAL A 106 22.93 -1.44 9.98
N ASP A 107 22.77 -1.78 11.26
CA ASP A 107 23.25 -3.02 11.88
C ASP A 107 22.19 -3.59 12.82
N SER A 108 21.85 -4.86 12.62
CA SER A 108 20.77 -5.53 13.35
C SER A 108 21.05 -5.67 14.85
N LYS A 109 22.31 -5.78 15.28
CA LYS A 109 22.72 -6.01 16.68
C LYS A 109 23.12 -4.74 17.39
N LYS A 110 23.97 -3.91 16.75
CA LYS A 110 24.57 -2.72 17.37
C LYS A 110 23.56 -1.61 17.66
N LEU A 111 22.44 -1.57 16.93
CA LEU A 111 21.37 -0.58 17.15
C LEU A 111 20.40 -0.97 18.28
N VAL A 112 20.40 -2.25 18.75
CA VAL A 112 19.50 -2.68 19.84
C VAL A 112 19.69 -1.87 21.12
N PRO A 113 20.92 -1.62 21.64
CA PRO A 113 21.10 -0.88 22.88
C PRO A 113 20.58 0.56 22.84
N ILE A 114 20.75 1.25 21.73
CA ILE A 114 20.27 2.64 21.61
C ILE A 114 18.74 2.70 21.45
N CYS A 115 18.14 1.68 20.83
CA CYS A 115 16.67 1.54 20.80
C CYS A 115 16.11 1.25 22.21
N ALA A 116 16.81 0.43 23.01
CA ALA A 116 16.45 0.20 24.41
C ALA A 116 16.47 1.52 25.22
N LYS A 117 17.54 2.30 25.07
CA LYS A 117 17.68 3.61 25.72
C LYS A 117 16.53 4.58 25.33
N ALA A 118 16.07 4.53 24.07
CA ALA A 118 14.92 5.33 23.65
C ALA A 118 13.62 4.89 24.37
N LEU A 119 13.38 3.58 24.44
CA LEU A 119 12.21 3.01 25.14
C LEU A 119 12.22 3.36 26.65
N GLU A 120 13.38 3.31 27.32
CA GLU A 120 13.54 3.72 28.73
C GLU A 120 13.18 5.20 28.95
N LYS A 121 13.30 6.03 27.93
CA LYS A 121 12.90 7.44 27.95
C LYS A 121 11.44 7.66 27.51
N ASN A 122 10.64 6.59 27.43
CA ASN A 122 9.25 6.59 26.95
C ASN A 122 9.10 7.14 25.53
N ILE A 123 10.08 6.91 24.67
CA ILE A 123 10.02 7.18 23.23
C ILE A 123 9.57 5.89 22.54
N ALA A 124 8.48 5.93 21.82
CA ALA A 124 8.02 4.76 21.03
C ALA A 124 9.02 4.45 19.91
N VAL A 125 9.35 3.18 19.70
CA VAL A 125 10.27 2.75 18.64
C VAL A 125 9.56 1.77 17.74
N VAL A 126 9.60 2.01 16.42
CA VAL A 126 9.14 1.11 15.36
C VAL A 126 10.33 0.80 14.45
N ASN A 127 10.66 -0.46 14.30
CA ASN A 127 11.71 -0.93 13.41
C ASN A 127 11.14 -1.18 12.00
N ILE A 128 11.84 -0.73 10.96
CA ILE A 128 11.44 -0.96 9.56
C ILE A 128 12.60 -1.52 8.73
N ASP A 129 12.30 -2.14 7.58
CA ASP A 129 13.23 -2.66 6.56
C ASP A 129 14.14 -3.80 7.04
N ASN A 130 15.15 -3.49 7.84
CA ASN A 130 16.09 -4.47 8.38
C ASN A 130 15.73 -4.83 9.82
N PRO A 131 15.40 -6.09 10.13
CA PRO A 131 15.03 -6.48 11.48
C PRO A 131 16.17 -6.26 12.48
N LEU A 132 15.84 -5.75 13.66
CA LEU A 132 16.72 -5.81 14.82
C LEU A 132 16.91 -7.26 15.26
N HIS A 133 18.12 -7.62 15.69
CA HIS A 133 18.49 -9.00 16.00
C HIS A 133 17.68 -9.56 17.17
N LYS A 134 16.95 -10.61 16.87
CA LYS A 134 15.91 -11.16 17.75
C LYS A 134 16.46 -11.64 19.10
N GLU A 135 17.59 -12.35 19.10
CA GLU A 135 18.22 -12.85 20.32
C GLU A 135 18.77 -11.71 21.19
N THR A 136 19.35 -10.66 20.58
CA THR A 136 19.84 -9.49 21.31
C THR A 136 18.70 -8.71 21.95
N MET A 137 17.57 -8.57 21.26
CA MET A 137 16.36 -7.97 21.84
C MET A 137 15.81 -8.83 22.99
N ALA A 138 15.77 -10.16 22.83
CA ALA A 138 15.29 -11.06 23.88
C ALA A 138 16.16 -11.01 25.15
N GLN A 139 17.48 -10.92 25.01
CA GLN A 139 18.42 -10.75 26.14
C GLN A 139 18.17 -9.48 26.94
N GLN A 140 17.62 -8.44 26.33
CA GLN A 140 17.26 -7.17 26.94
C GLN A 140 15.74 -7.06 27.25
N SER A 141 14.98 -8.16 27.11
CA SER A 141 13.52 -8.19 27.29
C SER A 141 12.77 -7.16 26.47
N LEU A 142 13.26 -6.84 25.27
CA LEU A 142 12.68 -5.85 24.38
C LEU A 142 11.67 -6.47 23.42
N SER A 143 10.60 -5.73 23.14
CA SER A 143 9.61 -6.04 22.11
C SER A 143 9.38 -4.80 21.26
N ILE A 144 10.12 -4.70 20.16
CA ILE A 144 10.03 -3.58 19.20
C ILE A 144 9.23 -4.06 17.99
N PRO A 145 8.13 -3.39 17.62
CA PRO A 145 7.35 -3.70 16.42
C PRO A 145 8.20 -3.59 15.15
N PHE A 146 7.97 -4.50 14.22
CA PHE A 146 8.69 -4.52 12.95
C PHE A 146 7.74 -4.40 11.76
N VAL A 147 8.12 -3.56 10.78
CA VAL A 147 7.47 -3.42 9.47
C VAL A 147 8.48 -3.73 8.38
N GLY A 148 8.18 -4.71 7.55
CA GLY A 148 9.06 -5.08 6.44
C GLY A 148 8.60 -6.31 5.68
N SER A 149 9.35 -6.67 4.65
CA SER A 149 9.10 -7.84 3.83
C SER A 149 9.77 -9.10 4.39
N ASP A 150 9.28 -10.27 3.98
CA ASP A 150 9.96 -11.54 4.20
C ASP A 150 11.10 -11.69 3.19
N ASN A 151 12.31 -11.33 3.61
CA ASN A 151 13.51 -11.34 2.78
C ASN A 151 13.88 -12.74 2.27
N HIS A 152 13.64 -13.77 3.07
CA HIS A 152 13.90 -15.15 2.67
C HIS A 152 12.95 -15.58 1.53
N THR A 153 11.66 -15.33 1.70
CA THR A 153 10.65 -15.62 0.67
C THR A 153 10.89 -14.82 -0.60
N GLY A 154 11.23 -13.52 -0.51
CA GLY A 154 11.54 -12.71 -1.68
C GLY A 154 12.74 -13.24 -2.47
N ALA A 155 13.81 -13.61 -1.79
CA ALA A 155 14.99 -14.21 -2.44
C ALA A 155 14.65 -15.56 -3.10
N LYS A 156 13.76 -16.35 -2.49
CA LYS A 156 13.27 -17.59 -3.11
C LYS A 156 12.51 -17.36 -4.41
N LEU A 157 11.74 -16.27 -4.54
CA LEU A 157 11.05 -15.95 -5.79
C LEU A 157 12.04 -15.75 -6.94
N VAL A 158 13.09 -14.97 -6.73
CA VAL A 158 14.14 -14.74 -7.76
C VAL A 158 14.92 -16.01 -8.02
N GLY A 159 15.36 -16.72 -6.96
CA GLY A 159 16.09 -17.97 -7.10
C GLY A 159 15.32 -19.04 -7.87
N ALA A 160 14.01 -19.19 -7.61
CA ALA A 160 13.14 -20.12 -8.31
C ALA A 160 12.98 -19.75 -9.80
N TYR A 161 12.86 -18.44 -10.09
CA TYR A 161 12.80 -17.95 -11.46
C TYR A 161 14.11 -18.26 -12.22
N ILE A 162 15.27 -17.96 -11.65
CA ILE A 162 16.58 -18.26 -12.26
C ILE A 162 16.76 -19.77 -12.43
N LYS A 163 16.40 -20.59 -11.43
CA LYS A 163 16.41 -22.06 -11.54
C LYS A 163 15.56 -22.53 -12.73
N LYS A 164 14.35 -22.00 -12.91
CA LYS A 164 13.46 -22.31 -14.04
C LYS A 164 14.15 -21.96 -15.38
N LYS A 165 14.80 -20.79 -15.47
CA LYS A 165 15.52 -20.35 -16.67
C LYS A 165 16.73 -21.23 -17.02
N LEU A 166 17.39 -21.75 -16.01
CA LEU A 166 18.50 -22.68 -16.15
C LEU A 166 18.08 -24.15 -16.35
N ASN A 167 16.77 -24.43 -16.41
CA ASN A 167 16.24 -25.79 -16.48
C ASN A 167 16.77 -26.71 -15.37
N GLY A 168 17.01 -26.15 -14.19
CA GLY A 168 17.46 -26.87 -13.00
C GLY A 168 18.92 -27.30 -12.99
N ARG A 169 19.77 -26.80 -13.89
CA ARG A 169 21.23 -27.16 -13.97
C ARG A 169 22.06 -25.92 -14.19
N GLY A 170 23.26 -25.91 -13.62
CA GLY A 170 24.21 -24.83 -13.86
C GLY A 170 25.02 -24.43 -12.65
N ARG A 171 25.82 -23.40 -12.83
CA ARG A 171 26.76 -22.85 -11.86
C ARG A 171 26.34 -21.44 -11.50
N VAL A 172 26.18 -21.15 -10.22
CA VAL A 172 25.66 -19.88 -9.72
C VAL A 172 26.63 -19.26 -8.72
N ILE A 173 26.83 -17.94 -8.81
CA ILE A 173 27.51 -17.11 -7.80
C ILE A 173 26.42 -16.31 -7.05
N ILE A 174 26.63 -16.09 -5.74
CA ILE A 174 25.79 -15.22 -4.92
C ILE A 174 26.61 -14.06 -4.39
N ILE A 175 26.19 -12.82 -4.71
CA ILE A 175 26.77 -11.58 -4.19
C ILE A 175 25.91 -11.16 -2.99
N GLU A 176 26.52 -11.27 -1.80
CA GLU A 176 25.89 -11.01 -0.51
C GLU A 176 25.90 -9.51 -0.17
N GLY A 177 24.95 -9.08 0.68
CA GLY A 177 25.03 -7.79 1.37
C GLY A 177 26.04 -7.81 2.53
N ILE A 178 25.87 -6.91 3.49
CA ILE A 178 26.72 -6.86 4.70
C ILE A 178 26.50 -8.13 5.51
N ARG A 179 27.55 -8.88 5.78
CA ARG A 179 27.48 -10.11 6.58
C ARG A 179 27.08 -9.84 8.03
N GLY A 180 26.19 -10.67 8.56
CA GLY A 180 25.67 -10.53 9.92
C GLY A 180 24.54 -9.49 10.04
N VAL A 181 24.11 -8.91 8.94
CA VAL A 181 22.90 -8.10 8.85
C VAL A 181 21.75 -9.00 8.42
N GLU A 182 20.66 -8.99 9.20
CA GLU A 182 19.59 -9.99 9.14
C GLU A 182 18.97 -10.16 7.75
N ASN A 183 18.67 -9.07 7.05
CA ASN A 183 18.10 -9.13 5.70
C ASN A 183 19.08 -9.70 4.66
N ALA A 184 20.39 -9.45 4.80
CA ALA A 184 21.40 -10.01 3.91
C ALA A 184 21.52 -11.53 4.06
N ASP A 185 21.55 -11.99 5.32
CA ASP A 185 21.66 -13.42 5.65
C ASP A 185 20.39 -14.17 5.21
N GLN A 186 19.19 -13.60 5.40
CA GLN A 186 17.92 -14.15 4.93
C GLN A 186 17.85 -14.24 3.40
N ARG A 187 18.27 -13.19 2.66
CA ARG A 187 18.28 -13.21 1.19
C ARG A 187 19.25 -14.26 0.66
N LYS A 188 20.46 -14.35 1.23
CA LYS A 188 21.42 -15.41 0.87
C LYS A 188 20.83 -16.81 1.09
N ALA A 189 20.23 -17.05 2.26
CA ALA A 189 19.63 -18.34 2.59
C ALA A 189 18.48 -18.69 1.61
N GLY A 190 17.62 -17.73 1.29
CA GLY A 190 16.52 -17.90 0.34
C GLY A 190 17.00 -18.22 -1.08
N PHE A 191 18.06 -17.54 -1.57
CA PHE A 191 18.68 -17.86 -2.86
C PHE A 191 19.22 -19.27 -2.88
N ILE A 192 20.03 -19.66 -1.87
CA ILE A 192 20.62 -21.01 -1.80
C ILE A 192 19.51 -22.05 -1.81
N GLU A 193 18.52 -21.94 -0.92
CA GLU A 193 17.41 -22.89 -0.85
C GLU A 193 16.68 -23.03 -2.20
N ALA A 194 16.39 -21.91 -2.87
CA ALA A 194 15.62 -21.94 -4.10
C ALA A 194 16.37 -22.58 -5.26
N VAL A 195 17.67 -22.28 -5.41
CA VAL A 195 18.44 -22.79 -6.56
C VAL A 195 18.93 -24.21 -6.35
N THR A 196 19.19 -24.65 -5.10
CA THR A 196 19.77 -25.97 -4.86
C THR A 196 18.71 -27.06 -4.57
N ARG A 197 17.53 -26.69 -4.10
CA ARG A 197 16.46 -27.68 -3.81
C ARG A 197 15.98 -28.35 -5.11
N ASP A 198 16.01 -29.68 -5.15
CA ASP A 198 15.53 -30.49 -6.29
C ASP A 198 16.12 -30.01 -7.64
N SER A 199 17.44 -29.82 -7.71
CA SER A 199 18.13 -29.34 -8.90
C SER A 199 19.59 -29.77 -8.94
N GLU A 200 20.20 -29.70 -10.14
CA GLU A 200 21.64 -29.91 -10.38
C GLU A 200 22.40 -28.56 -10.42
N ILE A 201 21.86 -27.50 -9.82
CA ILE A 201 22.53 -26.20 -9.72
C ILE A 201 23.51 -26.23 -8.55
N SER A 202 24.75 -25.83 -8.80
CA SER A 202 25.81 -25.66 -7.79
C SER A 202 26.05 -24.17 -7.51
N VAL A 203 26.02 -23.78 -6.24
CA VAL A 203 26.51 -22.47 -5.81
C VAL A 203 28.03 -22.58 -5.68
N VAL A 204 28.77 -22.09 -6.67
CA VAL A 204 30.21 -22.25 -6.77
C VAL A 204 31.00 -21.25 -5.94
N ALA A 205 30.41 -20.10 -5.65
CA ALA A 205 31.01 -19.09 -4.79
C ALA A 205 29.93 -18.17 -4.17
N THR A 206 30.29 -17.61 -3.01
CA THR A 206 29.55 -16.51 -2.38
C THR A 206 30.53 -15.45 -1.89
N GLY A 207 30.18 -14.18 -1.98
CA GLY A 207 31.00 -13.09 -1.49
C GLY A 207 30.17 -11.85 -1.15
N SER A 208 30.63 -11.07 -0.14
CA SER A 208 29.96 -9.83 0.25
C SER A 208 30.52 -8.65 -0.54
N ALA A 209 29.63 -7.81 -1.05
CA ALA A 209 29.93 -6.51 -1.64
C ALA A 209 29.23 -5.36 -0.89
N ASN A 210 28.85 -5.57 0.37
CA ASN A 210 28.42 -4.55 1.34
C ASN A 210 27.34 -3.58 0.83
N TRP A 211 26.48 -4.04 -0.09
CA TRP A 211 25.44 -3.26 -0.79
C TRP A 211 25.97 -2.28 -1.85
N HIS A 212 27.28 -2.25 -2.15
CA HIS A 212 27.91 -1.28 -3.04
C HIS A 212 28.17 -1.82 -4.45
N THR A 213 27.93 -0.95 -5.44
CA THR A 213 28.10 -1.25 -6.87
C THR A 213 29.56 -1.52 -7.23
N ASP A 214 30.48 -0.68 -6.76
CA ASP A 214 31.91 -0.77 -7.05
C ASP A 214 32.56 -2.01 -6.40
N GLU A 215 32.17 -2.35 -5.19
CA GLU A 215 32.62 -3.59 -4.53
C GLU A 215 32.08 -4.83 -5.25
N ALA A 216 30.82 -4.80 -5.72
CA ALA A 216 30.22 -5.90 -6.47
C ALA A 216 30.88 -6.09 -7.83
N LEU A 217 31.25 -5.00 -8.52
CA LEU A 217 32.01 -5.05 -9.77
C LEU A 217 33.34 -5.77 -9.54
N SER A 218 34.16 -5.29 -8.59
CA SER A 218 35.48 -5.85 -8.31
C SER A 218 35.42 -7.31 -7.89
N LEU A 219 34.52 -7.63 -6.96
CA LEU A 219 34.30 -8.99 -6.46
C LEU A 219 33.87 -9.95 -7.58
N THR A 220 32.97 -9.51 -8.47
CA THR A 220 32.50 -10.35 -9.58
C THR A 220 33.61 -10.70 -10.56
N VAL A 221 34.43 -9.72 -10.93
CA VAL A 221 35.64 -9.97 -11.77
C VAL A 221 36.56 -11.01 -11.13
N ASP A 222 36.83 -10.89 -9.83
CA ASP A 222 37.70 -11.81 -9.11
C ASP A 222 37.12 -13.22 -9.02
N LEU A 223 35.82 -13.33 -8.71
CA LEU A 223 35.13 -14.62 -8.63
C LEU A 223 35.05 -15.32 -9.98
N LEU A 224 34.79 -14.59 -11.08
CA LEU A 224 34.77 -15.16 -12.42
C LEU A 224 36.17 -15.60 -12.90
N ARG A 225 37.24 -14.86 -12.52
CA ARG A 225 38.63 -15.29 -12.80
C ARG A 225 39.00 -16.56 -12.03
N LEU A 226 38.57 -16.68 -10.79
CA LEU A 226 38.87 -17.82 -9.93
C LEU A 226 38.09 -19.08 -10.30
N HIS A 227 36.78 -18.93 -10.55
CA HIS A 227 35.88 -20.06 -10.75
C HIS A 227 35.56 -20.34 -12.22
N GLY A 228 35.94 -19.46 -13.14
CA GLY A 228 35.59 -19.54 -14.55
C GLY A 228 34.11 -19.09 -14.79
N MET A 229 33.63 -19.38 -16.00
CA MET A 229 32.27 -18.98 -16.41
C MET A 229 31.18 -19.63 -15.54
N VAL A 230 30.14 -18.85 -15.23
CA VAL A 230 28.96 -19.30 -14.52
C VAL A 230 27.69 -18.99 -15.33
N ASP A 231 26.58 -19.64 -15.00
CA ASP A 231 25.32 -19.50 -15.75
C ASP A 231 24.44 -18.39 -15.18
N ALA A 232 24.61 -18.07 -13.87
CA ALA A 232 23.88 -16.97 -13.25
C ALA A 232 24.63 -16.35 -12.07
N VAL A 233 24.31 -15.08 -11.77
CA VAL A 233 24.70 -14.37 -10.55
C VAL A 233 23.45 -13.86 -9.85
N LEU A 234 23.33 -14.17 -8.55
CA LEU A 234 22.23 -13.70 -7.69
C LEU A 234 22.77 -12.63 -6.73
N CYS A 235 22.17 -11.45 -6.75
CA CYS A 235 22.60 -10.29 -5.97
C CYS A 235 21.59 -9.98 -4.89
N ALA A 236 22.07 -9.80 -3.67
CA ALA A 236 21.20 -9.51 -2.54
C ALA A 236 20.56 -8.10 -2.59
N ASN A 237 21.03 -7.20 -3.49
CA ASN A 237 20.30 -5.99 -3.87
C ASN A 237 20.60 -5.55 -5.32
N ASP A 238 19.81 -4.60 -5.80
CA ASP A 238 19.89 -4.06 -7.16
C ASP A 238 21.16 -3.25 -7.42
N LYS A 239 21.66 -2.49 -6.43
CA LYS A 239 22.92 -1.74 -6.58
C LYS A 239 24.12 -2.67 -6.87
N MET A 240 24.17 -3.81 -6.20
CA MET A 240 25.17 -4.83 -6.50
C MET A 240 24.95 -5.50 -7.87
N ALA A 241 23.69 -5.69 -8.27
CA ALA A 241 23.37 -6.23 -9.59
C ALA A 241 23.86 -5.32 -10.74
N ILE A 242 23.81 -4.01 -10.57
CA ILE A 242 24.43 -3.05 -11.52
C ILE A 242 25.96 -3.25 -11.56
N GLY A 243 26.61 -3.45 -10.41
CA GLY A 243 28.06 -3.75 -10.37
C GLY A 243 28.41 -5.07 -11.06
N VAL A 244 27.60 -6.11 -10.86
CA VAL A 244 27.72 -7.39 -11.58
C VAL A 244 27.59 -7.19 -13.09
N LEU A 245 26.58 -6.43 -13.53
CA LEU A 245 26.36 -6.14 -14.94
C LEU A 245 27.57 -5.44 -15.55
N GLN A 246 28.16 -4.43 -14.87
CA GLN A 246 29.38 -3.74 -15.31
C GLN A 246 30.57 -4.70 -15.40
N ALA A 247 30.71 -5.64 -14.46
CA ALA A 247 31.76 -6.67 -14.52
C ALA A 247 31.60 -7.59 -15.74
N LEU A 248 30.36 -8.01 -16.04
CA LEU A 248 30.07 -8.82 -17.21
C LEU A 248 30.29 -8.06 -18.53
N ASP A 249 30.00 -6.74 -18.57
CA ASP A 249 30.35 -5.89 -19.71
C ASP A 249 31.85 -5.83 -19.95
N LEU A 250 32.65 -5.61 -18.89
CA LEU A 250 34.12 -5.58 -18.97
C LEU A 250 34.73 -6.90 -19.43
N MET A 251 34.04 -8.02 -19.24
CA MET A 251 34.52 -9.36 -19.58
C MET A 251 33.88 -9.95 -20.85
N ASP A 252 33.07 -9.18 -21.58
CA ASP A 252 32.30 -9.61 -22.77
C ASP A 252 31.35 -10.81 -22.48
N LEU A 253 30.77 -10.84 -21.28
CA LEU A 253 29.88 -11.90 -20.81
C LEU A 253 28.41 -11.46 -20.70
N THR A 254 28.09 -10.21 -21.02
CA THR A 254 26.73 -9.70 -21.03
C THR A 254 25.82 -10.49 -21.98
N GLY A 255 24.64 -10.88 -21.50
CA GLY A 255 23.71 -11.74 -22.22
C GLY A 255 24.05 -13.25 -22.20
N LYS A 256 25.22 -13.64 -21.66
CA LYS A 256 25.60 -15.04 -21.46
C LYS A 256 25.38 -15.54 -20.04
N VAL A 257 25.23 -14.63 -19.08
CA VAL A 257 25.05 -14.90 -17.65
C VAL A 257 23.74 -14.27 -17.19
N LEU A 258 22.87 -15.03 -16.55
CA LEU A 258 21.63 -14.51 -15.99
C LEU A 258 21.92 -13.72 -14.71
N ILE A 259 21.22 -12.60 -14.50
CA ILE A 259 21.31 -11.78 -13.29
C ILE A 259 19.96 -11.75 -12.58
N GLY A 260 19.94 -12.19 -11.32
CA GLY A 260 18.83 -11.99 -10.39
C GLY A 260 19.19 -10.96 -9.32
N ALA A 261 18.27 -10.11 -8.94
CA ALA A 261 18.48 -8.94 -8.10
C ALA A 261 17.38 -8.78 -7.03
N TYR A 262 17.37 -7.66 -6.30
CA TYR A 262 16.42 -7.39 -5.22
C TYR A 262 16.27 -5.88 -5.02
N ASP A 263 15.07 -5.32 -4.91
CA ASP A 263 14.63 -3.95 -4.59
C ASP A 263 13.82 -3.25 -5.70
N ASN A 264 13.95 -3.65 -6.97
CA ASN A 264 13.24 -3.09 -8.13
C ASN A 264 13.47 -1.57 -8.34
N ILE A 265 14.71 -1.10 -8.17
CA ILE A 265 15.04 0.31 -8.41
C ILE A 265 14.95 0.66 -9.91
N GLU A 266 14.72 1.94 -10.23
CA GLU A 266 14.54 2.41 -11.61
C GLU A 266 15.70 2.05 -12.53
N GLU A 267 16.95 2.13 -12.04
CA GLU A 267 18.16 1.78 -12.78
C GLU A 267 18.12 0.32 -13.26
N VAL A 268 17.73 -0.61 -12.39
CA VAL A 268 17.58 -2.04 -12.73
C VAL A 268 16.39 -2.27 -13.66
N ARG A 269 15.25 -1.56 -13.49
CA ARG A 269 14.14 -1.66 -14.45
C ARG A 269 14.53 -1.26 -15.87
N ASN A 270 15.41 -0.25 -16.02
CA ASN A 270 15.93 0.13 -17.34
C ASN A 270 16.80 -0.98 -17.95
N GLU A 271 17.62 -1.64 -17.16
CA GLU A 271 18.44 -2.77 -17.63
C GLU A 271 17.59 -4.03 -17.91
N MET A 272 16.50 -4.22 -17.18
CA MET A 272 15.52 -5.30 -17.44
C MET A 272 14.76 -5.06 -18.75
N ARG A 273 14.42 -3.81 -19.07
CA ARG A 273 13.80 -3.46 -20.38
C ARG A 273 14.70 -3.85 -21.55
N ASN A 274 16.01 -3.76 -21.36
CA ASN A 274 17.03 -4.13 -22.34
C ASN A 274 17.40 -5.64 -22.27
N GLY A 275 16.79 -6.41 -21.38
CA GLY A 275 17.06 -7.83 -21.19
C GLY A 275 18.44 -8.15 -20.58
N ARG A 276 19.10 -7.17 -19.95
CA ARG A 276 20.43 -7.31 -19.37
C ARG A 276 20.41 -7.80 -17.92
N ILE A 277 19.35 -7.46 -17.18
CA ILE A 277 19.00 -8.02 -15.86
C ILE A 277 17.68 -8.77 -16.01
N HIS A 278 17.53 -9.93 -15.36
CA HIS A 278 16.47 -10.88 -15.70
C HIS A 278 15.32 -10.90 -14.68
N ALA A 279 15.61 -10.68 -13.39
CA ALA A 279 14.61 -10.66 -12.34
C ALA A 279 15.04 -9.79 -11.15
N THR A 280 14.08 -9.18 -10.47
CA THR A 280 14.26 -8.50 -9.19
C THR A 280 12.97 -8.67 -8.35
N VAL A 281 13.03 -8.32 -7.07
CA VAL A 281 11.87 -8.31 -6.17
C VAL A 281 11.51 -6.88 -5.78
N GLU A 282 10.24 -6.52 -5.99
CA GLU A 282 9.64 -5.33 -5.41
C GLU A 282 9.22 -5.62 -3.97
N GLN A 283 9.65 -4.79 -3.03
CA GLN A 283 9.37 -4.90 -1.59
C GLN A 283 8.34 -3.89 -1.10
N HIS A 284 7.91 -2.95 -1.92
CA HIS A 284 7.06 -1.83 -1.57
C HIS A 284 7.62 -0.96 -0.44
N PRO A 285 8.81 -0.36 -0.62
CA PRO A 285 9.43 0.47 0.41
C PRO A 285 8.56 1.67 0.81
N GLU A 286 7.74 2.21 -0.10
CA GLU A 286 6.78 3.26 0.21
C GLU A 286 5.77 2.84 1.28
N LEU A 287 5.34 1.57 1.28
CA LEU A 287 4.45 1.02 2.30
C LEU A 287 5.18 0.80 3.62
N MET A 288 6.46 0.41 3.60
CA MET A 288 7.26 0.29 4.82
C MET A 288 7.36 1.64 5.54
N GLY A 289 7.65 2.70 4.79
CA GLY A 289 7.69 4.06 5.32
C GLY A 289 6.34 4.54 5.85
N GLN A 290 5.28 4.31 5.08
CA GLN A 290 3.91 4.65 5.45
C GLN A 290 3.48 3.95 6.75
N TYR A 291 3.57 2.63 6.80
CA TYR A 291 3.15 1.84 7.97
C TYR A 291 4.04 2.13 9.19
N GLY A 292 5.34 2.32 8.99
CA GLY A 292 6.27 2.67 10.07
C GLY A 292 5.84 3.94 10.78
N VAL A 293 5.55 5.02 10.04
CA VAL A 293 5.11 6.31 10.59
C VAL A 293 3.71 6.21 11.20
N GLN A 294 2.78 5.51 10.55
CA GLN A 294 1.43 5.30 11.05
C GLN A 294 1.44 4.57 12.40
N LEU A 295 2.18 3.46 12.50
CA LEU A 295 2.29 2.69 13.74
C LEU A 295 3.00 3.47 14.85
N ALA A 296 4.05 4.22 14.52
CA ALA A 296 4.73 5.08 15.49
C ALA A 296 3.79 6.16 16.04
N TRP A 297 2.95 6.76 15.19
CA TRP A 297 1.94 7.73 15.61
C TRP A 297 0.84 7.11 16.47
N GLN A 298 0.36 5.91 16.12
CA GLN A 298 -0.61 5.16 16.91
C GLN A 298 -0.05 4.82 18.29
N ALA A 299 1.20 4.32 18.36
CA ALA A 299 1.87 4.01 19.62
C ALA A 299 2.06 5.25 20.49
N LEU A 300 2.45 6.38 19.90
CA LEU A 300 2.58 7.67 20.58
C LEU A 300 1.27 8.15 21.20
N ASN A 301 0.13 7.83 20.59
CA ASN A 301 -1.20 8.13 21.10
C ASN A 301 -1.77 7.05 22.04
N GLY A 302 -0.97 6.06 22.44
CA GLY A 302 -1.34 5.03 23.41
C GLY A 302 -2.14 3.86 22.83
N ASN A 303 -2.24 3.77 21.50
CA ASN A 303 -2.94 2.67 20.85
C ASN A 303 -2.09 1.40 20.83
N LYS A 304 -2.74 0.24 20.92
CA LYS A 304 -2.09 -1.05 20.68
C LYS A 304 -1.75 -1.19 19.20
N ILE A 305 -0.50 -1.56 18.90
CA ILE A 305 -0.02 -1.80 17.55
C ILE A 305 0.43 -3.25 17.37
N PRO A 306 0.34 -3.81 16.15
CA PRO A 306 0.80 -5.18 15.87
C PRO A 306 2.32 -5.28 16.06
N LYS A 307 2.78 -6.47 16.49
CA LYS A 307 4.22 -6.75 16.62
C LYS A 307 4.94 -6.87 15.28
N TYR A 308 4.22 -7.26 14.23
CA TYR A 308 4.72 -7.43 12.87
C TYR A 308 3.69 -6.95 11.85
N THR A 309 4.14 -6.15 10.90
CA THR A 309 3.35 -5.71 9.74
C THR A 309 4.14 -6.04 8.48
N SER A 310 3.62 -6.98 7.69
CA SER A 310 4.26 -7.40 6.44
C SER A 310 3.94 -6.45 5.30
N THR A 311 4.94 -6.13 4.48
CA THR A 311 4.73 -5.62 3.13
C THR A 311 4.73 -6.77 2.13
N SER A 312 3.97 -6.62 1.04
CA SER A 312 3.92 -7.62 -0.04
C SER A 312 5.25 -7.69 -0.79
N LEU A 313 5.44 -8.81 -1.48
CA LEU A 313 6.59 -9.04 -2.35
C LEU A 313 6.10 -9.36 -3.76
N ASP A 314 6.69 -8.72 -4.76
CA ASP A 314 6.37 -8.97 -6.16
C ASP A 314 7.63 -9.35 -6.94
N LEU A 315 7.58 -10.51 -7.61
CA LEU A 315 8.61 -10.89 -8.57
C LEU A 315 8.41 -10.12 -9.88
N VAL A 316 9.34 -9.24 -10.19
CA VAL A 316 9.41 -8.50 -11.45
C VAL A 316 10.44 -9.17 -12.36
N THR A 317 10.07 -9.44 -13.61
CA THR A 317 10.92 -10.13 -14.58
C THR A 317 10.96 -9.38 -15.91
N HIS A 318 12.06 -9.54 -16.66
CA HIS A 318 12.24 -8.83 -17.92
C HIS A 318 11.16 -9.14 -18.97
N GLU A 319 10.47 -10.28 -18.87
CA GLU A 319 9.42 -10.65 -19.82
C GLU A 319 8.18 -9.74 -19.74
N THR A 320 7.99 -9.01 -18.65
CA THR A 320 6.84 -8.10 -18.50
C THR A 320 7.05 -6.74 -19.14
N PHE A 321 8.32 -6.35 -19.38
CA PHE A 321 8.65 -5.04 -19.90
C PHE A 321 8.18 -4.83 -21.35
N GLY A 322 7.51 -3.68 -21.58
CA GLY A 322 6.93 -3.34 -22.88
C GLY A 322 5.72 -4.17 -23.28
N LYS A 323 5.20 -5.06 -22.42
CA LYS A 323 3.96 -5.78 -22.66
C LYS A 323 2.77 -4.84 -22.48
N LYS A 324 1.89 -4.80 -23.48
CA LYS A 324 0.68 -3.97 -23.47
C LYS A 324 -0.43 -4.67 -22.71
N ILE A 325 -0.92 -4.03 -21.65
CA ILE A 325 -2.08 -4.46 -20.87
C ILE A 325 -3.22 -3.47 -21.15
N ALA A 326 -4.39 -3.96 -21.51
CA ALA A 326 -5.54 -3.09 -21.69
C ALA A 326 -6.50 -3.19 -20.51
N LEU A 327 -6.78 -2.04 -19.89
CA LEU A 327 -7.73 -1.90 -18.80
C LEU A 327 -9.03 -1.27 -19.31
N PHE A 328 -10.13 -2.02 -19.23
CA PHE A 328 -11.47 -1.52 -19.53
C PHE A 328 -12.22 -1.25 -18.23
N ILE A 329 -12.62 0.00 -18.05
CA ILE A 329 -13.34 0.48 -16.85
C ILE A 329 -14.73 0.93 -17.23
N SER A 330 -15.70 0.62 -16.37
CA SER A 330 -17.10 0.99 -16.60
C SER A 330 -17.32 2.51 -16.49
N HIS A 331 -16.66 3.21 -15.53
CA HIS A 331 -16.89 4.65 -15.32
C HIS A 331 -15.82 5.31 -14.44
N LEU A 332 -14.90 6.09 -15.01
CA LEU A 332 -13.79 6.71 -14.28
C LEU A 332 -14.18 7.91 -13.38
N GLU A 333 -15.36 8.51 -13.53
CA GLU A 333 -15.82 9.56 -12.62
C GLU A 333 -16.19 9.00 -11.22
N ASN A 334 -16.49 7.69 -11.13
CA ASN A 334 -16.68 7.06 -9.84
C ASN A 334 -15.35 6.96 -9.08
N PRO A 335 -15.23 7.52 -7.86
CA PRO A 335 -14.01 7.48 -7.05
C PRO A 335 -13.43 6.07 -6.83
N PHE A 336 -14.29 5.06 -6.72
CA PHE A 336 -13.90 3.66 -6.61
C PHE A 336 -13.09 3.21 -7.83
N PHE A 337 -13.59 3.42 -9.04
CA PHE A 337 -12.89 3.03 -10.26
C PHE A 337 -11.68 3.92 -10.57
N LYS A 338 -11.71 5.18 -10.14
CA LYS A 338 -10.53 6.05 -10.21
C LYS A 338 -9.39 5.51 -9.35
N SER A 339 -9.68 5.03 -8.15
CA SER A 339 -8.71 4.42 -7.24
C SER A 339 -8.15 3.10 -7.81
N LEU A 340 -9.02 2.25 -8.36
CA LEU A 340 -8.64 1.02 -9.06
C LEU A 340 -7.70 1.33 -10.24
N TYR A 341 -8.04 2.29 -11.09
CA TYR A 341 -7.18 2.71 -12.22
C TYR A 341 -5.82 3.21 -11.75
N GLN A 342 -5.79 4.11 -10.76
CA GLN A 342 -4.53 4.67 -10.27
C GLN A 342 -3.59 3.60 -9.72
N SER A 343 -4.12 2.62 -9.00
CA SER A 343 -3.33 1.51 -8.50
C SER A 343 -2.89 0.52 -9.59
N THR A 344 -3.74 0.30 -10.60
CA THR A 344 -3.38 -0.48 -11.78
C THR A 344 -2.24 0.17 -12.56
N GLN A 345 -2.29 1.49 -12.78
CA GLN A 345 -1.22 2.25 -13.44
C GLN A 345 0.08 2.17 -12.65
N ALA A 346 0.04 2.46 -11.35
CA ALA A 346 1.23 2.38 -10.50
C ALA A 346 1.87 0.98 -10.50
N ALA A 347 1.04 -0.07 -10.47
CA ALA A 347 1.54 -1.44 -10.57
C ALA A 347 2.11 -1.74 -11.96
N ALA A 348 1.47 -1.31 -13.04
CA ALA A 348 1.98 -1.48 -14.40
C ALA A 348 3.37 -0.84 -14.57
N ASP A 349 3.55 0.37 -14.03
CA ASP A 349 4.84 1.07 -14.03
C ASP A 349 5.93 0.27 -13.29
N LEU A 350 5.60 -0.33 -12.12
CA LEU A 350 6.53 -1.17 -11.35
C LEU A 350 6.96 -2.43 -12.10
N PHE A 351 6.03 -3.02 -12.86
CA PHE A 351 6.29 -4.22 -13.68
C PHE A 351 6.82 -3.91 -15.09
N GLY A 352 7.00 -2.63 -15.43
CA GLY A 352 7.46 -2.20 -16.75
C GLY A 352 6.48 -2.47 -17.89
N MET A 353 5.18 -2.59 -17.58
CA MET A 353 4.10 -2.84 -18.53
C MET A 353 3.53 -1.53 -19.08
N ASP A 354 3.11 -1.53 -20.33
CA ASP A 354 2.42 -0.41 -20.97
C ASP A 354 0.91 -0.56 -20.75
N LEU A 355 0.31 0.34 -19.96
CA LEU A 355 -1.13 0.32 -19.68
C LEU A 355 -1.91 1.17 -20.68
N VAL A 356 -2.88 0.56 -21.36
CA VAL A 356 -3.86 1.23 -22.22
C VAL A 356 -5.20 1.21 -21.51
N VAL A 357 -5.83 2.38 -21.32
CA VAL A 357 -7.07 2.50 -20.54
C VAL A 357 -8.23 2.94 -21.43
N SER A 358 -9.39 2.30 -21.24
CA SER A 358 -10.65 2.66 -21.89
C SER A 358 -11.75 2.87 -20.86
N ASP A 359 -12.35 4.07 -20.86
CA ASP A 359 -13.51 4.41 -20.03
C ASP A 359 -14.81 4.26 -20.82
N ALA A 360 -15.65 3.36 -20.38
CA ALA A 360 -16.94 3.12 -21.02
C ALA A 360 -17.99 4.20 -20.71
N GLN A 361 -17.82 5.00 -19.67
CA GLN A 361 -18.81 5.96 -19.16
C GLN A 361 -20.20 5.29 -18.97
N ASN A 362 -20.21 4.08 -18.44
CA ASN A 362 -21.35 3.18 -18.29
C ASN A 362 -22.05 2.82 -19.61
N GLY A 363 -21.39 3.00 -20.76
CA GLY A 363 -21.94 2.66 -22.09
C GLY A 363 -21.50 1.27 -22.54
N ASP A 364 -22.43 0.32 -22.55
CA ASP A 364 -22.20 -1.09 -22.94
C ASP A 364 -21.59 -1.23 -24.33
N ALA A 365 -22.24 -0.62 -25.34
CA ALA A 365 -21.79 -0.67 -26.73
C ALA A 365 -20.42 0.02 -26.92
N ARG A 366 -20.17 1.10 -26.16
CA ARG A 366 -18.88 1.79 -26.19
C ARG A 366 -17.78 0.87 -25.66
N GLN A 367 -18.00 0.17 -24.54
CA GLN A 367 -17.02 -0.73 -23.98
C GLN A 367 -16.73 -1.89 -24.93
N LEU A 368 -17.78 -2.52 -25.49
CA LEU A 368 -17.63 -3.62 -26.42
C LEU A 368 -16.85 -3.20 -27.67
N SER A 369 -17.21 -2.07 -28.30
CA SER A 369 -16.52 -1.56 -29.49
C SER A 369 -15.04 -1.25 -29.21
N ALA A 370 -14.74 -0.58 -28.09
CA ALA A 370 -13.37 -0.31 -27.68
C ALA A 370 -12.57 -1.59 -27.45
N MET A 371 -13.18 -2.61 -26.83
CA MET A 371 -12.55 -3.90 -26.57
C MET A 371 -12.24 -4.64 -27.87
N MET A 372 -13.18 -4.72 -28.81
CA MET A 372 -12.96 -5.36 -30.10
C MET A 372 -11.81 -4.71 -30.88
N ASN A 373 -11.76 -3.36 -30.90
CA ASN A 373 -10.68 -2.63 -31.57
C ASN A 373 -9.32 -2.90 -30.90
N THR A 374 -9.28 -2.95 -29.58
CA THR A 374 -8.06 -3.19 -28.81
C THR A 374 -7.54 -4.62 -29.00
N VAL A 375 -8.44 -5.61 -29.05
CA VAL A 375 -8.11 -7.00 -29.34
C VAL A 375 -7.52 -7.15 -30.76
N GLN A 376 -8.08 -6.43 -31.74
CA GLN A 376 -7.55 -6.42 -33.11
C GLN A 376 -6.19 -5.73 -33.23
N ALA A 377 -5.95 -4.66 -32.44
CA ALA A 377 -4.67 -3.96 -32.41
C ALA A 377 -3.54 -4.77 -31.74
N GLY A 378 -3.89 -5.81 -30.99
CA GLY A 378 -2.96 -6.72 -30.31
C GLY A 378 -2.49 -6.17 -28.96
N VAL A 379 -2.88 -6.87 -27.88
CA VAL A 379 -2.44 -6.66 -26.52
C VAL A 379 -2.04 -7.97 -25.87
N SER A 380 -1.27 -7.91 -24.78
CA SER A 380 -0.77 -9.12 -24.13
C SER A 380 -1.77 -9.73 -23.15
N VAL A 381 -2.54 -8.88 -22.43
CA VAL A 381 -3.57 -9.29 -21.46
C VAL A 381 -4.67 -8.23 -21.43
N LEU A 382 -5.91 -8.67 -21.25
CA LEU A 382 -7.05 -7.78 -20.97
C LEU A 382 -7.40 -7.82 -19.49
N VAL A 383 -7.61 -6.65 -18.90
CA VAL A 383 -8.20 -6.47 -17.57
C VAL A 383 -9.53 -5.75 -17.75
N VAL A 384 -10.62 -6.39 -17.38
CA VAL A 384 -11.98 -5.92 -17.73
C VAL A 384 -12.83 -5.75 -16.47
N ASN A 385 -13.30 -4.53 -16.24
CA ASN A 385 -14.43 -4.24 -15.36
C ASN A 385 -15.66 -4.00 -16.23
N PRO A 386 -16.58 -4.97 -16.38
CA PRO A 386 -17.71 -4.86 -17.32
C PRO A 386 -18.68 -3.71 -16.96
N ALA A 387 -19.05 -2.90 -17.93
CA ALA A 387 -20.18 -1.98 -17.79
C ALA A 387 -21.49 -2.76 -17.61
N ASN A 388 -21.60 -3.90 -18.34
CA ASN A 388 -22.67 -4.87 -18.21
C ASN A 388 -22.10 -6.28 -18.41
N SER A 389 -22.51 -7.22 -17.55
CA SER A 389 -21.97 -8.59 -17.51
C SER A 389 -22.26 -9.42 -18.76
N HIS A 390 -23.36 -9.14 -19.48
CA HIS A 390 -23.80 -9.88 -20.68
C HIS A 390 -23.30 -9.26 -21.98
N THR A 391 -23.38 -7.94 -22.12
CA THR A 391 -23.05 -7.27 -23.38
C THR A 391 -21.56 -7.31 -23.73
N ILE A 392 -20.68 -7.55 -22.73
CA ILE A 392 -19.23 -7.64 -22.95
C ILE A 392 -18.78 -8.99 -23.51
N VAL A 393 -19.60 -10.04 -23.43
CA VAL A 393 -19.26 -11.43 -23.77
C VAL A 393 -18.67 -11.56 -25.17
N PRO A 394 -19.24 -10.98 -26.25
CA PRO A 394 -18.66 -11.12 -27.59
C PRO A 394 -17.22 -10.58 -27.71
N GLY A 395 -16.88 -9.55 -26.92
CA GLY A 395 -15.53 -9.01 -26.88
C GLY A 395 -14.54 -9.96 -26.17
N ILE A 396 -15.01 -10.67 -25.14
CA ILE A 396 -14.22 -11.69 -24.43
C ILE A 396 -13.99 -12.90 -25.34
N GLU A 397 -15.03 -13.37 -26.02
CA GLU A 397 -14.92 -14.48 -26.96
C GLU A 397 -13.94 -14.18 -28.09
N LEU A 398 -13.98 -12.97 -28.67
CA LEU A 398 -13.00 -12.53 -29.65
C LEU A 398 -11.57 -12.53 -29.08
N ALA A 399 -11.37 -12.14 -27.82
CA ALA A 399 -10.07 -12.22 -27.18
C ALA A 399 -9.61 -13.68 -27.00
N ASN A 400 -10.52 -14.57 -26.63
CA ASN A 400 -10.25 -16.02 -26.51
C ASN A 400 -9.84 -16.63 -27.85
N GLU A 401 -10.53 -16.31 -28.94
CA GLU A 401 -10.16 -16.73 -30.32
C GLU A 401 -8.72 -16.28 -30.66
N LYS A 402 -8.34 -15.06 -30.25
CA LYS A 402 -6.99 -14.51 -30.43
C LYS A 402 -5.97 -15.03 -29.42
N LYS A 403 -6.38 -15.90 -28.47
CA LYS A 403 -5.57 -16.43 -27.38
C LYS A 403 -5.01 -15.32 -26.47
N ILE A 404 -5.74 -14.21 -26.34
CA ILE A 404 -5.42 -13.12 -25.42
C ILE A 404 -6.09 -13.44 -24.08
N PRO A 405 -5.31 -13.63 -23.00
CA PRO A 405 -5.87 -13.92 -21.69
C PRO A 405 -6.69 -12.74 -21.14
N VAL A 406 -7.80 -13.08 -20.49
CA VAL A 406 -8.73 -12.11 -19.92
C VAL A 406 -8.78 -12.28 -18.40
N ILE A 407 -8.61 -11.18 -17.68
CA ILE A 407 -8.83 -11.04 -16.25
C ILE A 407 -10.06 -10.14 -16.05
N THR A 408 -11.01 -10.52 -15.21
CA THR A 408 -12.10 -9.61 -14.83
C THR A 408 -11.87 -9.05 -13.41
N VAL A 409 -12.28 -7.80 -13.19
CA VAL A 409 -12.14 -7.13 -11.89
C VAL A 409 -13.47 -6.52 -11.47
N ASP A 410 -13.79 -6.60 -10.16
CA ASP A 410 -14.96 -6.05 -9.49
C ASP A 410 -16.30 -6.63 -9.99
N ARG A 411 -16.51 -6.72 -11.31
CA ARG A 411 -17.74 -7.25 -11.91
C ARG A 411 -17.45 -8.47 -12.78
N LYS A 412 -18.27 -9.51 -12.65
CA LYS A 412 -18.20 -10.74 -13.45
C LYS A 412 -18.75 -10.52 -14.85
N CYS A 413 -18.30 -11.30 -15.80
CA CYS A 413 -18.98 -11.46 -17.10
C CYS A 413 -19.82 -12.74 -17.08
N ALA A 414 -20.84 -12.77 -17.96
CA ALA A 414 -21.78 -13.88 -18.04
C ALA A 414 -21.32 -15.01 -18.99
N GLY A 415 -20.17 -14.86 -19.66
CA GLY A 415 -19.65 -15.85 -20.63
C GLY A 415 -18.27 -15.52 -21.13
N GLY A 416 -17.73 -16.41 -21.99
CA GLY A 416 -16.32 -16.38 -22.43
C GLY A 416 -15.38 -17.04 -21.43
N GLU A 417 -14.14 -17.32 -21.86
CA GLU A 417 -13.10 -17.89 -20.99
C GLU A 417 -12.33 -16.78 -20.26
N ILE A 418 -12.30 -16.85 -18.93
CA ILE A 418 -11.60 -15.93 -18.05
C ILE A 418 -10.53 -16.68 -17.29
N VAL A 419 -9.30 -16.16 -17.29
CA VAL A 419 -8.18 -16.77 -16.55
C VAL A 419 -8.37 -16.65 -15.05
N CYS A 420 -8.78 -15.47 -14.58
CA CYS A 420 -9.16 -15.26 -13.18
C CYS A 420 -10.10 -14.06 -13.02
N HIS A 421 -10.87 -14.08 -11.95
CA HIS A 421 -11.72 -12.99 -11.50
C HIS A 421 -11.22 -12.43 -10.17
N ILE A 422 -11.12 -11.10 -10.05
CA ILE A 422 -10.65 -10.40 -8.85
C ILE A 422 -11.78 -9.53 -8.33
N GLU A 423 -12.36 -9.89 -7.19
CA GLU A 423 -13.47 -9.14 -6.62
C GLU A 423 -13.51 -9.19 -5.10
N SER A 424 -14.28 -8.29 -4.49
CA SER A 424 -14.81 -8.48 -3.15
C SER A 424 -16.00 -9.43 -3.21
N ASP A 425 -16.15 -10.28 -2.19
CA ASP A 425 -17.34 -11.13 -2.06
C ASP A 425 -18.59 -10.25 -1.83
N ASN A 426 -19.28 -9.89 -2.93
CA ASN A 426 -20.43 -8.99 -2.89
C ASN A 426 -21.61 -9.58 -2.12
N ILE A 427 -21.79 -10.91 -2.12
CA ILE A 427 -22.82 -11.57 -1.31
C ILE A 427 -22.50 -11.39 0.17
N LYS A 428 -21.27 -11.65 0.57
CA LYS A 428 -20.80 -11.42 1.94
C LYS A 428 -20.91 -9.93 2.32
N GLY A 429 -20.60 -9.02 1.41
CA GLY A 429 -20.73 -7.58 1.61
C GLY A 429 -22.18 -7.16 1.87
N GLY A 430 -23.12 -7.68 1.09
CA GLY A 430 -24.55 -7.51 1.33
C GLY A 430 -24.99 -8.05 2.69
N LYS A 431 -24.49 -9.23 3.09
CA LYS A 431 -24.74 -9.79 4.42
C LYS A 431 -24.22 -8.89 5.53
N ILE A 432 -22.97 -8.39 5.41
CA ILE A 432 -22.40 -7.45 6.39
C ILE A 432 -23.30 -6.21 6.56
N ALA A 433 -23.83 -5.66 5.46
CA ALA A 433 -24.76 -4.54 5.51
C ALA A 433 -26.07 -4.91 6.24
N GLY A 434 -26.65 -6.07 5.92
CA GLY A 434 -27.84 -6.58 6.59
C GLY A 434 -27.64 -6.82 8.08
N GLU A 435 -26.57 -7.50 8.48
CA GLU A 435 -26.18 -7.76 9.86
C GLU A 435 -25.93 -6.47 10.65
N ALA A 436 -25.30 -5.47 10.03
CA ALA A 436 -25.13 -4.15 10.62
C ALA A 436 -26.50 -3.49 10.88
N LEU A 437 -27.41 -3.53 9.92
CA LEU A 437 -28.77 -3.00 10.12
C LEU A 437 -29.54 -3.74 11.22
N VAL A 438 -29.46 -5.07 11.26
CA VAL A 438 -30.05 -5.87 12.34
C VAL A 438 -29.55 -5.41 13.70
N ARG A 439 -28.23 -5.24 13.82
CA ARG A 439 -27.60 -4.79 15.07
C ARG A 439 -28.05 -3.36 15.48
N TYR A 440 -28.03 -2.41 14.55
CA TYR A 440 -28.39 -1.02 14.82
C TYR A 440 -29.89 -0.81 15.09
N LEU A 441 -30.76 -1.61 14.46
CA LEU A 441 -32.20 -1.53 14.60
C LEU A 441 -32.76 -2.50 15.67
N GLY A 442 -31.92 -3.32 16.31
CA GLY A 442 -32.38 -4.30 17.29
C GLY A 442 -33.30 -5.39 16.69
N GLY A 443 -33.12 -5.72 15.41
CA GLY A 443 -33.85 -6.77 14.71
C GLY A 443 -35.24 -6.41 14.23
N GLN A 444 -35.64 -5.14 14.27
CA GLN A 444 -36.95 -4.67 13.79
C GLN A 444 -36.85 -3.30 13.11
N GLY A 445 -37.50 -3.11 11.99
CA GLY A 445 -37.49 -1.82 11.28
C GLY A 445 -37.87 -1.89 9.81
N ARG A 446 -38.05 -0.71 9.23
CA ARG A 446 -38.41 -0.51 7.82
C ARG A 446 -37.24 0.08 7.08
N ILE A 447 -36.90 -0.53 5.95
CA ILE A 447 -35.65 -0.24 5.24
C ILE A 447 -36.01 0.19 3.81
N ILE A 448 -35.31 1.22 3.33
CA ILE A 448 -35.26 1.56 1.91
C ILE A 448 -33.98 0.94 1.35
N GLU A 449 -34.10 0.16 0.27
CA GLU A 449 -32.98 -0.37 -0.49
C GLU A 449 -32.81 0.40 -1.80
N ILE A 450 -31.60 1.01 -2.02
CA ILE A 450 -31.27 1.73 -3.25
C ILE A 450 -30.27 0.89 -4.03
N GLU A 451 -30.74 0.29 -5.13
CA GLU A 451 -29.99 -0.67 -5.92
C GLU A 451 -29.09 -0.01 -6.98
N GLY A 452 -28.03 -0.73 -7.37
CA GLY A 452 -27.11 -0.36 -8.43
C GLY A 452 -27.66 -0.53 -9.85
N ILE A 453 -26.75 -0.69 -10.83
CA ILE A 453 -27.12 -0.90 -12.24
C ILE A 453 -27.68 -2.30 -12.41
N PRO A 454 -28.93 -2.46 -12.90
CA PRO A 454 -29.47 -3.77 -13.25
C PRO A 454 -28.57 -4.50 -14.28
N GLY A 455 -28.39 -5.81 -14.10
CA GLY A 455 -27.56 -6.63 -14.99
C GLY A 455 -26.06 -6.60 -14.66
N THR A 456 -25.64 -5.95 -13.56
CA THR A 456 -24.29 -6.10 -13.03
C THR A 456 -24.25 -7.10 -11.88
N SER A 457 -23.23 -7.95 -11.83
CA SER A 457 -23.06 -8.92 -10.73
C SER A 457 -23.02 -8.24 -9.37
N ALA A 458 -22.30 -7.13 -9.25
CA ALA A 458 -22.18 -6.38 -8.00
C ALA A 458 -23.54 -5.92 -7.44
N ALA A 459 -24.46 -5.40 -8.27
CA ALA A 459 -25.78 -5.00 -7.82
C ALA A 459 -26.63 -6.20 -7.36
N GLN A 460 -26.63 -7.28 -8.16
CA GLN A 460 -27.40 -8.49 -7.88
C GLN A 460 -26.93 -9.18 -6.60
N GLU A 461 -25.62 -9.38 -6.47
CA GLU A 461 -25.02 -10.12 -5.36
C GLU A 461 -25.11 -9.35 -4.04
N ARG A 462 -24.92 -7.99 -4.03
CA ARG A 462 -25.13 -7.14 -2.84
C ARG A 462 -26.57 -7.22 -2.35
N GLY A 463 -27.54 -7.07 -3.28
CA GLY A 463 -28.96 -7.21 -2.97
C GLY A 463 -29.30 -8.61 -2.46
N MET A 464 -28.77 -9.67 -3.10
CA MET A 464 -29.00 -11.06 -2.66
C MET A 464 -28.52 -11.28 -1.22
N GLY A 465 -27.26 -10.92 -0.92
CA GLY A 465 -26.69 -11.08 0.42
C GLY A 465 -27.43 -10.27 1.48
N PHE A 466 -27.77 -9.02 1.17
CA PHE A 466 -28.53 -8.13 2.05
C PHE A 466 -29.91 -8.72 2.36
N ASN A 467 -30.70 -9.04 1.32
CA ASN A 467 -32.05 -9.54 1.49
C ASN A 467 -32.09 -10.91 2.18
N GLN A 468 -31.06 -11.77 2.01
CA GLN A 468 -30.97 -13.02 2.75
C GLN A 468 -30.99 -12.77 4.27
N VAL A 469 -30.22 -11.81 4.78
CA VAL A 469 -30.19 -11.48 6.21
C VAL A 469 -31.51 -10.85 6.64
N ILE A 470 -32.07 -9.92 5.86
CA ILE A 470 -33.33 -9.27 6.23
C ILE A 470 -34.50 -10.26 6.32
N TRP A 471 -34.58 -11.24 5.42
CA TRP A 471 -35.63 -12.27 5.44
C TRP A 471 -35.57 -13.21 6.65
N GLU A 472 -34.39 -13.40 7.23
CA GLU A 472 -34.22 -14.17 8.48
C GLU A 472 -34.81 -13.44 9.72
N HIS A 473 -35.13 -12.14 9.57
CA HIS A 473 -35.66 -11.29 10.65
C HIS A 473 -37.07 -10.79 10.33
N SER A 474 -38.07 -11.53 10.76
CA SER A 474 -39.50 -11.31 10.41
C SER A 474 -40.06 -9.91 10.72
N GLN A 475 -39.42 -9.18 11.65
CA GLN A 475 -39.82 -7.81 12.02
C GLN A 475 -39.06 -6.74 11.22
N MET A 476 -38.16 -7.13 10.34
CA MET A 476 -37.48 -6.25 9.39
C MET A 476 -38.16 -6.31 8.03
N LYS A 477 -38.39 -5.16 7.39
CA LYS A 477 -39.08 -5.09 6.09
C LYS A 477 -38.41 -4.09 5.17
N VAL A 478 -38.13 -4.51 3.93
CA VAL A 478 -37.81 -3.57 2.84
C VAL A 478 -39.11 -2.95 2.36
N VAL A 479 -39.37 -1.69 2.72
CA VAL A 479 -40.60 -0.96 2.41
C VAL A 479 -40.55 -0.25 1.07
N ALA A 480 -39.36 0.01 0.54
CA ALA A 480 -39.15 0.52 -0.81
C ALA A 480 -37.84 -0.03 -1.37
N ARG A 481 -37.85 -0.39 -2.66
CA ARG A 481 -36.72 -0.84 -3.42
C ARG A 481 -36.68 -0.11 -4.75
N GLU A 482 -35.64 0.65 -5.00
CA GLU A 482 -35.52 1.50 -6.16
C GLU A 482 -34.10 1.46 -6.73
N THR A 483 -33.96 1.44 -8.04
CA THR A 483 -32.62 1.51 -8.65
C THR A 483 -32.20 2.96 -8.92
N ALA A 484 -30.95 3.28 -8.54
CA ALA A 484 -30.32 4.57 -8.86
C ALA A 484 -29.03 4.42 -9.67
N HIS A 485 -28.77 3.23 -10.24
CA HIS A 485 -27.72 2.99 -11.23
C HIS A 485 -26.30 3.36 -10.76
N PHE A 486 -25.97 3.24 -9.47
CA PHE A 486 -24.72 3.68 -8.84
C PHE A 486 -24.45 5.19 -8.97
N ASP A 487 -25.47 5.98 -9.30
CA ASP A 487 -25.37 7.41 -9.57
C ASP A 487 -25.91 8.26 -8.40
N ARG A 488 -25.13 9.24 -7.95
CA ARG A 488 -25.45 10.12 -6.81
C ARG A 488 -26.68 10.99 -7.05
N LYS A 489 -26.75 11.59 -8.25
CA LYS A 489 -27.85 12.48 -8.60
C LYS A 489 -29.16 11.73 -8.71
N ARG A 490 -29.15 10.56 -9.36
CA ARG A 490 -30.32 9.69 -9.44
C ARG A 490 -30.78 9.21 -8.06
N ALA A 491 -29.85 8.83 -7.18
CA ALA A 491 -30.18 8.45 -5.82
C ALA A 491 -30.80 9.60 -5.03
N ARG A 492 -30.28 10.82 -5.19
CA ARG A 492 -30.88 12.02 -4.61
C ARG A 492 -32.30 12.25 -5.11
N GLU A 493 -32.53 12.18 -6.42
CA GLU A 493 -33.86 12.34 -7.04
C GLU A 493 -34.82 11.23 -6.58
N THR A 494 -34.36 9.99 -6.52
CA THR A 494 -35.15 8.84 -6.03
C THR A 494 -35.51 9.02 -4.56
N MET A 495 -34.58 9.42 -3.71
CA MET A 495 -34.88 9.64 -2.29
C MET A 495 -35.85 10.80 -2.07
N LEU A 496 -35.73 11.92 -2.81
CA LEU A 496 -36.70 13.03 -2.76
C LEU A 496 -38.11 12.56 -3.13
N ARG A 497 -38.23 11.74 -4.18
CA ARG A 497 -39.54 11.16 -4.58
C ARG A 497 -40.11 10.27 -3.48
N LEU A 498 -39.29 9.40 -2.88
CA LEU A 498 -39.73 8.54 -1.77
C LEU A 498 -40.19 9.36 -0.55
N LEU A 499 -39.46 10.40 -0.19
CA LEU A 499 -39.87 11.30 0.91
C LEU A 499 -41.19 12.00 0.64
N GLN A 500 -41.47 12.38 -0.63
CA GLN A 500 -42.76 12.98 -1.03
C GLN A 500 -43.95 12.00 -0.95
N THR A 501 -43.72 10.70 -1.12
CA THR A 501 -44.77 9.67 -0.98
C THR A 501 -45.19 9.44 0.48
N GLY A 502 -44.46 10.00 1.45
CA GLY A 502 -44.68 9.79 2.87
C GLY A 502 -44.31 8.39 3.36
N VAL A 503 -43.47 7.65 2.63
CA VAL A 503 -42.98 6.34 3.07
C VAL A 503 -42.23 6.49 4.40
N ASP A 504 -42.65 5.71 5.38
CA ASP A 504 -42.03 5.72 6.70
C ASP A 504 -40.93 4.61 6.74
N PHE A 505 -39.72 4.98 7.18
CA PHE A 505 -38.57 4.10 7.22
C PHE A 505 -37.66 4.45 8.40
N ASP A 506 -36.85 3.47 8.80
CA ASP A 506 -35.91 3.58 9.91
C ASP A 506 -34.46 3.54 9.43
N ALA A 507 -34.23 2.97 8.24
CA ALA A 507 -32.90 2.86 7.66
C ALA A 507 -32.90 2.93 6.12
N VAL A 508 -31.72 3.26 5.56
CA VAL A 508 -31.44 3.19 4.12
C VAL A 508 -30.17 2.37 3.92
N PHE A 509 -30.24 1.36 3.06
CA PHE A 509 -29.07 0.69 2.50
C PHE A 509 -28.95 1.06 1.02
N ALA A 510 -27.80 1.54 0.62
CA ALA A 510 -27.49 1.76 -0.79
C ALA A 510 -26.31 0.89 -1.23
N HIS A 511 -26.44 0.31 -2.42
CA HIS A 511 -25.43 -0.60 -2.98
C HIS A 511 -24.09 0.08 -3.27
N ASN A 512 -23.98 1.42 -3.17
CA ASN A 512 -22.70 2.12 -3.11
C ASN A 512 -22.79 3.47 -2.39
N ASP A 513 -21.61 4.05 -2.11
CA ASP A 513 -21.46 5.30 -1.37
C ASP A 513 -21.96 6.53 -2.13
N ASN A 514 -21.80 6.57 -3.45
CA ASN A 514 -22.38 7.66 -4.24
C ASN A 514 -23.90 7.75 -4.05
N MET A 515 -24.58 6.61 -3.99
CA MET A 515 -26.03 6.59 -3.81
C MET A 515 -26.43 6.92 -2.37
N ILE A 516 -25.75 6.41 -1.35
CA ILE A 516 -26.10 6.76 0.04
C ILE A 516 -25.83 8.24 0.34
N LEU A 517 -24.77 8.82 -0.22
CA LEU A 517 -24.50 10.26 -0.12
C LEU A 517 -25.55 11.08 -0.84
N GLY A 518 -26.03 10.64 -2.01
CA GLY A 518 -27.16 11.28 -2.70
C GLY A 518 -28.46 11.22 -1.90
N ALA A 519 -28.74 10.08 -1.24
CA ALA A 519 -29.88 9.95 -0.35
C ALA A 519 -29.76 10.88 0.88
N LEU A 520 -28.58 10.97 1.48
CA LEU A 520 -28.29 11.90 2.58
C LEU A 520 -28.52 13.35 2.16
N GLU A 521 -28.02 13.79 1.00
CA GLU A 521 -28.27 15.13 0.45
C GLU A 521 -29.75 15.44 0.25
N ALA A 522 -30.51 14.45 -0.24
CA ALA A 522 -31.97 14.59 -0.37
C ALA A 522 -32.65 14.85 0.98
N MET A 523 -32.29 14.06 1.99
CA MET A 523 -32.84 14.19 3.34
C MET A 523 -32.45 15.54 3.99
N GLU A 524 -31.20 15.95 3.87
CA GLU A 524 -30.71 17.25 4.37
C GLU A 524 -31.44 18.43 3.69
N SER A 525 -31.68 18.34 2.37
CA SER A 525 -32.33 19.43 1.60
C SER A 525 -33.77 19.73 2.02
N VAL A 526 -34.48 18.72 2.53
CA VAL A 526 -35.86 18.88 3.05
C VAL A 526 -35.90 18.92 4.57
N ARG A 527 -34.74 19.05 5.23
CA ARG A 527 -34.61 19.06 6.70
C ARG A 527 -35.28 17.87 7.36
N TYR A 528 -35.19 16.69 6.72
CA TYR A 528 -35.74 15.47 7.26
C TYR A 528 -35.06 15.13 8.59
N THR A 529 -35.86 14.81 9.62
CA THR A 529 -35.31 14.61 10.97
C THR A 529 -34.47 13.34 11.04
N LEU A 530 -33.18 13.49 11.34
CA LEU A 530 -32.29 12.40 11.71
C LEU A 530 -32.35 12.16 13.23
N PRO A 531 -32.09 10.98 13.78
CA PRO A 531 -31.21 9.96 13.22
C PRO A 531 -31.94 8.86 12.45
N ARG A 532 -31.36 8.47 11.31
CA ARG A 532 -31.69 7.26 10.55
C ARG A 532 -30.41 6.47 10.36
N ILE A 533 -30.52 5.16 10.29
CA ILE A 533 -29.39 4.31 9.98
C ILE A 533 -29.12 4.37 8.47
N LEU A 534 -27.96 4.88 8.09
CA LEU A 534 -27.54 5.03 6.69
C LEU A 534 -26.30 4.21 6.44
N ILE A 535 -26.40 3.20 5.58
CA ILE A 535 -25.27 2.32 5.25
C ILE A 535 -24.98 2.37 3.75
N GLY A 536 -23.72 2.65 3.42
CA GLY A 536 -23.18 2.65 2.06
C GLY A 536 -22.28 1.45 1.77
N PHE A 537 -21.63 1.50 0.62
CA PHE A 537 -20.69 0.48 0.15
C PHE A 537 -19.64 1.14 -0.71
N ASP A 538 -18.37 0.78 -0.61
CA ASP A 538 -17.13 1.19 -1.28
C ASP A 538 -16.10 1.83 -0.35
N ALA A 539 -16.53 2.47 0.74
CA ALA A 539 -15.70 3.28 1.64
C ALA A 539 -14.91 4.38 0.89
N ILE A 540 -15.59 5.09 -0.04
CA ILE A 540 -14.96 6.26 -0.66
C ILE A 540 -14.67 7.32 0.40
N ARG A 541 -13.61 8.11 0.19
CA ARG A 541 -13.11 9.07 1.18
C ARG A 541 -14.19 10.01 1.74
N GLU A 542 -15.16 10.42 0.92
CA GLU A 542 -16.26 11.26 1.34
C GLU A 542 -17.23 10.54 2.30
N ALA A 543 -17.55 9.27 2.00
CA ALA A 543 -18.42 8.45 2.86
C ALA A 543 -17.74 8.13 4.21
N VAL A 544 -16.45 7.79 4.21
CA VAL A 544 -15.69 7.59 5.45
C VAL A 544 -15.70 8.84 6.33
N ARG A 545 -15.49 10.03 5.75
CA ARG A 545 -15.62 11.30 6.48
C ARG A 545 -17.03 11.53 7.01
N ALA A 546 -18.05 11.16 6.25
CA ALA A 546 -19.43 11.28 6.70
C ALA A 546 -19.73 10.32 7.88
N VAL A 547 -19.12 9.13 7.91
CA VAL A 547 -19.18 8.22 9.06
C VAL A 547 -18.48 8.84 10.28
N GLU A 548 -17.27 9.36 10.13
CA GLU A 548 -16.52 10.05 11.20
C GLU A 548 -17.31 11.23 11.78
N GLN A 549 -18.04 11.96 10.94
CA GLN A 549 -18.92 13.08 11.34
C GLN A 549 -20.27 12.63 11.93
N GLY A 550 -20.60 11.34 11.89
CA GLY A 550 -21.88 10.79 12.34
C GLY A 550 -23.06 11.11 11.40
N LYS A 551 -22.79 11.49 10.14
CA LYS A 551 -23.80 11.70 9.10
C LYS A 551 -24.21 10.41 8.41
N LEU A 552 -23.28 9.47 8.23
CA LEU A 552 -23.54 8.08 7.87
C LEU A 552 -23.25 7.18 9.07
N THR A 553 -23.92 6.04 9.13
CA THR A 553 -23.73 5.06 10.19
C THR A 553 -22.53 4.17 9.89
N ALA A 554 -22.43 3.67 8.64
CA ALA A 554 -21.37 2.80 8.21
C ALA A 554 -21.22 2.77 6.68
N THR A 555 -20.09 2.26 6.22
CA THR A 555 -19.87 1.87 4.82
C THR A 555 -18.99 0.61 4.77
N ILE A 556 -19.12 -0.19 3.71
CA ILE A 556 -18.32 -1.42 3.54
C ILE A 556 -17.16 -1.15 2.58
N ALA A 557 -15.92 -1.29 3.04
CA ALA A 557 -14.73 -1.10 2.25
C ALA A 557 -14.43 -2.31 1.35
N GLN A 558 -14.15 -2.04 0.06
CA GLN A 558 -13.81 -3.04 -0.96
C GLN A 558 -12.33 -3.07 -1.36
N ARG A 559 -11.56 -2.06 -1.04
CA ARG A 559 -10.13 -1.91 -1.37
C ARG A 559 -9.81 -1.98 -2.88
N PRO A 560 -10.35 -1.06 -3.71
CA PRO A 560 -10.12 -1.03 -5.16
C PRO A 560 -8.63 -0.91 -5.54
N GLU A 561 -7.80 -0.31 -4.67
CA GLU A 561 -6.36 -0.22 -4.85
C GLU A 561 -5.70 -1.61 -4.85
N ARG A 562 -6.21 -2.52 -4.01
CA ARG A 562 -5.74 -3.90 -3.97
C ARG A 562 -6.17 -4.66 -5.21
N MET A 563 -7.40 -4.44 -5.70
CA MET A 563 -7.90 -5.05 -6.93
C MET A 563 -7.04 -4.68 -8.14
N GLY A 564 -6.74 -3.39 -8.31
CA GLY A 564 -5.92 -2.89 -9.42
C GLY A 564 -4.50 -3.47 -9.40
N ARG A 565 -3.88 -3.54 -8.22
CA ARG A 565 -2.56 -4.17 -8.05
C ARG A 565 -2.59 -5.65 -8.38
N LEU A 566 -3.56 -6.39 -7.84
CA LEU A 566 -3.74 -7.83 -8.09
C LEU A 566 -3.96 -8.13 -9.58
N ALA A 567 -4.63 -7.25 -10.32
CA ALA A 567 -4.83 -7.42 -11.75
C ALA A 567 -3.50 -7.43 -12.52
N ILE A 568 -2.59 -6.50 -12.22
CA ILE A 568 -1.26 -6.45 -12.85
C ILE A 568 -0.36 -7.59 -12.37
N GLN A 569 -0.38 -7.92 -11.09
CA GLN A 569 0.32 -9.10 -10.56
C GLN A 569 -0.13 -10.38 -11.26
N SER A 570 -1.42 -10.53 -11.49
CA SER A 570 -2.00 -11.67 -12.23
C SER A 570 -1.58 -11.64 -13.70
N ALA A 571 -1.59 -10.49 -14.36
CA ALA A 571 -1.08 -10.34 -15.72
C ALA A 571 0.40 -10.72 -15.80
N ALA A 572 1.24 -10.30 -14.85
CA ALA A 572 2.66 -10.69 -14.80
C ALA A 572 2.83 -12.20 -14.65
N ARG A 573 2.04 -12.85 -13.81
CA ARG A 573 2.06 -14.32 -13.63
C ARG A 573 1.65 -15.05 -14.90
N ILE A 574 0.61 -14.59 -15.58
CA ILE A 574 0.17 -15.13 -16.88
C ILE A 574 1.30 -15.04 -17.91
N LEU A 575 1.97 -13.88 -18.01
CA LEU A 575 3.07 -13.67 -18.96
C LEU A 575 4.28 -14.58 -18.69
N ARG A 576 4.47 -15.01 -17.43
CA ARG A 576 5.48 -16.02 -17.05
C ARG A 576 5.02 -17.48 -17.24
N GLY A 577 3.78 -17.69 -17.75
CA GLY A 577 3.20 -19.01 -17.92
C GLY A 577 2.83 -19.72 -16.62
N GLU A 578 2.50 -18.96 -15.56
CA GLU A 578 2.02 -19.48 -14.29
C GLU A 578 0.51 -19.70 -14.33
N GLN A 579 0.04 -20.73 -13.63
CA GLN A 579 -1.40 -20.92 -13.40
C GLN A 579 -1.90 -20.03 -12.28
N LEU A 580 -3.11 -19.52 -12.45
CA LEU A 580 -3.81 -18.70 -11.46
C LEU A 580 -5.03 -19.45 -10.91
N PRO A 581 -5.46 -19.17 -9.68
CA PRO A 581 -6.80 -19.58 -9.24
C PRO A 581 -7.85 -18.86 -10.09
N SER A 582 -8.99 -19.47 -10.28
CA SER A 582 -10.11 -18.88 -11.05
C SER A 582 -10.68 -17.61 -10.38
N GLU A 583 -10.56 -17.52 -9.05
CA GLU A 583 -11.01 -16.36 -8.26
C GLU A 583 -9.92 -15.93 -7.27
N ILE A 584 -9.77 -14.62 -7.14
CA ILE A 584 -8.86 -13.97 -6.17
C ILE A 584 -9.71 -13.02 -5.31
N PRO A 585 -10.09 -13.43 -4.09
CA PRO A 585 -10.93 -12.61 -3.23
C PRO A 585 -10.16 -11.43 -2.64
N VAL A 586 -10.83 -10.27 -2.56
CA VAL A 586 -10.38 -9.10 -1.83
C VAL A 586 -11.24 -8.94 -0.58
N GLU A 587 -10.58 -8.80 0.57
CA GLU A 587 -11.26 -8.71 1.87
C GLU A 587 -12.13 -7.45 1.98
N LEU A 588 -13.28 -7.64 2.63
CA LEU A 588 -14.21 -6.58 3.00
C LEU A 588 -14.03 -6.18 4.46
N GLU A 589 -14.28 -4.90 4.74
CA GLU A 589 -14.25 -4.36 6.10
C GLU A 589 -15.42 -3.39 6.30
N LEU A 590 -16.14 -3.55 7.42
CA LEU A 590 -17.16 -2.58 7.83
C LEU A 590 -16.47 -1.39 8.51
N ILE A 591 -16.65 -0.20 7.94
CA ILE A 591 -16.20 1.06 8.50
C ILE A 591 -17.35 1.71 9.24
N GLU A 592 -17.25 1.77 10.55
CA GLU A 592 -18.24 2.39 11.45
C GLU A 592 -17.52 3.22 12.52
N LYS A 593 -18.25 4.11 13.24
CA LYS A 593 -17.68 5.01 14.23
C LYS A 593 -17.34 4.30 15.54
#